data_115fb308c3adbf7ca4a66d4259b4cb0c
#
_entry.id   115fb308c3adbf7ca4a66d4259b4cb0c
#
_cell.length_a   1.000
_cell.length_b   1.000
_cell.length_c   1.000
_cell.angle_alpha   90.00
_cell.angle_beta   90.00
_cell.angle_gamma   90.00
#
_symmetry.space_group_name_H-M   'P 1'
#
loop_
_entity.id
_entity.type
_entity.pdbx_description
1 polymer ?
#
loop_
_entity_poly.entity_id
_entity_poly.type
_entity_poly.pdbx_seq_one_letter_code
_entity_poly.pdbx_strand_id
1 'polypeptide(L)'
;METYKRVFVIVLDSLGIGAMPDSEKFGDKGVDTFGHILDKMGTLDIPNLQKLGMLNLHKGGTMEGVENPIGRYMRIGETSNGKDTMTGHWERIGSYTQKPFITFTETGFPKELIDELEKRCGKRVIGNKSASGTEIIEELGEEEINTGAMIVYTSADSVMQICGNEETFDLANLYRCCEIARELTMKDEWRVGRVIARPYVGKKKGEFKRTSNRHDYALKPTGRTALNALKDAGLDVIGVGKINDIFCGEGITQTYHSDSSVHGMQQTIDICKKDFHGLCFVNLVDFDALWGHRSCLLYTSDAADDR
;
A
#
# COMPACT_ATOMS: atom_id res chain seq x y z
N MET A 1 -14.91 -30.52 -16.42
CA MET A 1 -14.40 -29.18 -16.09
C MET A 1 -12.91 -29.34 -15.94
N GLU A 2 -12.11 -28.63 -16.75
CA GLU A 2 -10.64 -28.66 -16.57
C GLU A 2 -10.32 -28.05 -15.20
N THR A 3 -9.57 -28.75 -14.38
CA THR A 3 -9.13 -28.28 -13.07
C THR A 3 -7.69 -27.74 -13.20
N TYR A 4 -7.54 -26.45 -12.93
CA TYR A 4 -6.22 -25.83 -12.90
C TYR A 4 -5.52 -26.16 -11.58
N LYS A 5 -4.26 -26.65 -11.66
CA LYS A 5 -3.44 -26.93 -10.48
C LYS A 5 -2.90 -25.65 -9.84
N ARG A 6 -2.59 -24.66 -10.66
CA ARG A 6 -1.95 -23.41 -10.25
C ARG A 6 -2.66 -22.21 -10.86
N VAL A 7 -2.91 -21.22 -10.05
CA VAL A 7 -3.46 -19.92 -10.45
C VAL A 7 -2.48 -18.82 -10.07
N PHE A 8 -2.21 -17.91 -10.98
CA PHE A 8 -1.41 -16.70 -10.71
C PHE A 8 -2.32 -15.48 -10.83
N VAL A 9 -2.36 -14.67 -9.80
CA VAL A 9 -3.00 -13.35 -9.81
C VAL A 9 -1.91 -12.32 -9.67
N ILE A 10 -1.69 -11.51 -10.71
CA ILE A 10 -0.65 -10.49 -10.76
C ILE A 10 -1.33 -9.13 -10.81
N VAL A 11 -1.08 -8.31 -9.79
CA VAL A 11 -1.59 -6.94 -9.69
C VAL A 11 -0.45 -5.97 -9.99
N LEU A 12 -0.65 -5.15 -11.01
CA LEU A 12 0.15 -3.95 -11.27
C LEU A 12 -0.49 -2.83 -10.45
N ASP A 13 0.03 -2.61 -9.23
CA ASP A 13 -0.60 -1.71 -8.27
C ASP A 13 -0.61 -0.26 -8.78
N SER A 14 -1.76 0.40 -8.77
CA SER A 14 -2.00 1.74 -9.30
C SER A 14 -1.88 1.91 -10.83
N LEU A 15 -1.70 0.84 -11.62
CA LEU A 15 -1.79 0.92 -13.08
C LEU A 15 -3.26 0.84 -13.54
N GLY A 16 -3.99 1.94 -13.44
CA GLY A 16 -5.38 2.04 -13.90
C GLY A 16 -5.49 2.28 -15.41
N ILE A 17 -6.55 1.72 -16.03
CA ILE A 17 -6.95 1.96 -17.42
C ILE A 17 -8.31 2.68 -17.41
N GLY A 18 -8.27 4.01 -17.39
CA GLY A 18 -9.42 4.88 -17.23
C GLY A 18 -9.92 5.00 -15.78
N ALA A 19 -10.77 6.01 -15.55
CA ALA A 19 -11.34 6.31 -14.25
C ALA A 19 -12.55 5.41 -13.92
N MET A 20 -12.74 5.10 -12.64
CA MET A 20 -13.96 4.53 -12.10
C MET A 20 -15.09 5.58 -12.07
N PRO A 21 -16.38 5.18 -12.13
CA PRO A 21 -17.50 6.13 -12.07
C PRO A 21 -17.53 7.01 -10.83
N ASP A 22 -16.97 6.54 -9.72
CA ASP A 22 -16.93 7.24 -8.43
C ASP A 22 -15.60 7.94 -8.14
N SER A 23 -14.66 7.96 -9.08
CA SER A 23 -13.33 8.57 -8.93
C SER A 23 -13.39 10.03 -8.47
N GLU A 24 -14.42 10.79 -8.87
CA GLU A 24 -14.60 12.18 -8.44
C GLU A 24 -14.79 12.33 -6.92
N LYS A 25 -15.39 11.32 -6.25
CA LYS A 25 -15.55 11.32 -4.79
C LYS A 25 -14.21 11.30 -4.05
N PHE A 26 -13.18 10.79 -4.70
CA PHE A 26 -11.83 10.66 -4.17
C PHE A 26 -10.85 11.71 -4.71
N GLY A 27 -11.35 12.71 -5.45
CA GLY A 27 -10.53 13.74 -6.09
C GLY A 27 -9.77 13.29 -7.33
N ASP A 28 -10.07 12.10 -7.86
CA ASP A 28 -9.33 11.43 -8.93
C ASP A 28 -10.07 11.55 -10.29
N LYS A 29 -10.59 12.74 -10.58
CA LYS A 29 -11.27 12.99 -11.86
C LYS A 29 -10.32 12.85 -13.04
N GLY A 30 -10.69 12.01 -14.02
CA GLY A 30 -9.96 11.84 -15.26
C GLY A 30 -8.65 11.04 -15.12
N VAL A 31 -8.47 10.29 -14.04
CA VAL A 31 -7.31 9.39 -13.87
C VAL A 31 -7.31 8.30 -14.93
N ASP A 32 -6.18 8.11 -15.58
CA ASP A 32 -5.92 7.03 -16.55
C ASP A 32 -4.41 6.82 -16.67
N THR A 33 -3.81 6.19 -15.70
CA THR A 33 -2.35 6.01 -15.65
C THR A 33 -1.81 5.37 -16.92
N PHE A 34 -2.45 4.30 -17.41
CA PHE A 34 -2.02 3.63 -18.63
C PHE A 34 -2.19 4.51 -19.87
N GLY A 35 -3.34 5.18 -20.01
CA GLY A 35 -3.61 6.07 -21.13
C GLY A 35 -2.65 7.25 -21.17
N HIS A 36 -2.38 7.91 -20.06
CA HIS A 36 -1.43 9.01 -19.98
C HIS A 36 0.00 8.60 -20.32
N ILE A 37 0.44 7.39 -19.90
CA ILE A 37 1.74 6.84 -20.29
C ILE A 37 1.78 6.63 -21.80
N LEU A 38 0.75 6.02 -22.39
CA LEU A 38 0.68 5.75 -23.82
C LEU A 38 0.66 7.04 -24.65
N ASP A 39 -0.13 8.03 -24.24
CA ASP A 39 -0.21 9.33 -24.90
C ASP A 39 1.14 10.05 -24.94
N LYS A 40 1.89 9.95 -23.84
CA LYS A 40 3.18 10.63 -23.73
C LYS A 40 4.31 9.88 -24.45
N MET A 41 4.35 8.55 -24.32
CA MET A 41 5.42 7.73 -24.91
C MET A 41 5.16 7.43 -26.40
N GLY A 42 3.92 7.56 -26.86
CA GLY A 42 3.50 7.22 -28.22
C GLY A 42 3.43 5.71 -28.45
N THR A 43 4.43 4.95 -28.07
CA THR A 43 4.47 3.49 -28.19
C THR A 43 5.08 2.86 -26.95
N LEU A 44 4.61 1.65 -26.59
CA LEU A 44 5.13 0.85 -25.49
C LEU A 44 5.54 -0.53 -26.01
N ASP A 45 6.68 -1.04 -25.58
CA ASP A 45 7.13 -2.40 -25.92
C ASP A 45 6.46 -3.44 -25.00
N ILE A 46 5.18 -3.71 -25.29
CA ILE A 46 4.34 -4.64 -24.52
C ILE A 46 3.67 -5.69 -25.42
N PRO A 47 4.41 -6.38 -26.30
CA PRO A 47 3.81 -7.23 -27.35
C PRO A 47 2.97 -8.37 -26.79
N ASN A 48 3.31 -8.92 -25.63
CA ASN A 48 2.55 -10.00 -25.00
C ASN A 48 1.25 -9.50 -24.37
N LEU A 49 1.27 -8.35 -23.68
CA LEU A 49 0.05 -7.73 -23.15
C LEU A 49 -0.89 -7.28 -24.26
N GLN A 50 -0.35 -6.78 -25.39
CA GLN A 50 -1.14 -6.47 -26.56
C GLN A 50 -1.83 -7.72 -27.12
N LYS A 51 -1.10 -8.83 -27.32
CA LYS A 51 -1.68 -10.11 -27.76
C LYS A 51 -2.74 -10.66 -26.78
N LEU A 52 -2.59 -10.41 -25.50
CA LEU A 52 -3.57 -10.77 -24.46
C LEU A 52 -4.84 -9.91 -24.52
N GLY A 53 -4.82 -8.76 -25.22
CA GLY A 53 -5.96 -7.87 -25.39
C GLY A 53 -5.96 -6.66 -24.45
N MET A 54 -4.85 -6.32 -23.80
CA MET A 54 -4.79 -5.19 -22.85
C MET A 54 -5.18 -3.86 -23.56
N LEU A 55 -4.70 -3.62 -24.78
CA LEU A 55 -5.00 -2.41 -25.54
C LEU A 55 -6.47 -2.31 -25.98
N ASN A 56 -7.22 -3.43 -25.99
CA ASN A 56 -8.65 -3.39 -26.25
C ASN A 56 -9.47 -2.75 -25.12
N LEU A 57 -8.87 -2.58 -23.94
CA LEU A 57 -9.48 -1.88 -22.79
C LEU A 57 -9.31 -0.36 -22.90
N HIS A 58 -8.29 0.12 -23.63
CA HIS A 58 -8.01 1.53 -23.84
C HIS A 58 -8.59 2.00 -25.20
N LYS A 59 -9.27 3.13 -25.19
CA LYS A 59 -9.83 3.73 -26.41
C LYS A 59 -9.03 4.99 -26.75
N GLY A 60 -8.34 4.95 -27.87
CA GLY A 60 -7.49 6.04 -28.34
C GLY A 60 -6.00 5.73 -28.19
N GLY A 61 -5.15 6.70 -28.49
CA GLY A 61 -3.70 6.55 -28.50
C GLY A 61 -3.15 6.02 -29.82
N THR A 62 -1.85 5.81 -29.85
CA THR A 62 -1.08 5.45 -31.06
C THR A 62 -0.91 3.94 -31.25
N MET A 63 -1.29 3.14 -30.25
CA MET A 63 -1.25 1.68 -30.31
C MET A 63 -2.67 1.12 -30.40
N GLU A 64 -2.87 0.21 -31.33
CA GLU A 64 -4.18 -0.43 -31.54
C GLU A 64 -4.30 -1.75 -30.76
N GLY A 65 -5.53 -2.07 -30.37
CA GLY A 65 -5.90 -3.37 -29.85
C GLY A 65 -5.77 -4.47 -30.90
N VAL A 66 -6.01 -5.71 -30.51
CA VAL A 66 -5.99 -6.87 -31.43
C VAL A 66 -7.41 -7.40 -31.64
N GLU A 67 -7.73 -7.78 -32.88
CA GLU A 67 -9.05 -8.31 -33.22
C GLU A 67 -9.33 -9.66 -32.55
N ASN A 68 -8.33 -10.52 -32.48
CA ASN A 68 -8.42 -11.87 -31.93
C ASN A 68 -7.40 -12.08 -30.80
N PRO A 69 -7.67 -11.56 -29.59
CA PRO A 69 -6.76 -11.72 -28.45
C PRO A 69 -6.67 -13.18 -28.00
N ILE A 70 -5.47 -13.59 -27.61
CA ILE A 70 -5.23 -14.93 -27.08
C ILE A 70 -5.69 -15.07 -25.62
N GLY A 71 -5.98 -13.94 -24.93
CA GLY A 71 -6.50 -13.87 -23.57
C GLY A 71 -7.96 -13.44 -23.52
N ARG A 72 -8.45 -13.22 -22.32
CA ARG A 72 -9.72 -12.56 -22.05
C ARG A 72 -9.42 -11.25 -21.35
N TYR A 73 -10.12 -10.20 -21.71
CA TYR A 73 -10.00 -8.89 -21.07
C TYR A 73 -11.38 -8.39 -20.66
N MET A 74 -11.41 -7.68 -19.54
CA MET A 74 -12.63 -7.07 -19.02
C MET A 74 -12.31 -5.91 -18.09
N ARG A 75 -13.26 -4.99 -17.92
CA ARG A 75 -13.22 -3.99 -16.86
C ARG A 75 -14.05 -4.51 -15.70
N ILE A 76 -13.50 -4.45 -14.50
CA ILE A 76 -14.18 -4.84 -13.26
C ILE A 76 -14.30 -3.57 -12.43
N GLY A 77 -15.53 -3.28 -11.98
CA GLY A 77 -15.81 -2.19 -11.05
C GLY A 77 -15.59 -2.66 -9.62
N GLU A 78 -14.86 -1.89 -8.85
CA GLU A 78 -14.76 -2.06 -7.41
C GLU A 78 -16.09 -1.69 -6.75
N THR A 79 -16.54 -2.50 -5.81
CA THR A 79 -17.80 -2.28 -5.07
C THR A 79 -17.52 -1.71 -3.68
N SER A 80 -16.32 -2.00 -3.15
CA SER A 80 -15.86 -1.47 -1.87
C SER A 80 -15.73 0.05 -1.91
N ASN A 81 -16.03 0.68 -0.79
CA ASN A 81 -15.96 2.13 -0.66
C ASN A 81 -14.58 2.54 -0.14
N GLY A 82 -13.60 2.63 -1.02
CA GLY A 82 -12.23 3.03 -0.70
C GLY A 82 -11.36 3.04 -1.95
N LYS A 83 -10.20 3.66 -1.90
CA LYS A 83 -9.25 3.71 -3.03
C LYS A 83 -7.85 3.20 -2.66
N ASP A 84 -7.69 2.67 -1.47
CA ASP A 84 -6.39 2.22 -0.99
C ASP A 84 -6.06 0.79 -1.44
N THR A 85 -4.78 0.47 -1.51
CA THR A 85 -4.26 -0.84 -1.92
C THR A 85 -4.88 -2.00 -1.14
N MET A 86 -5.14 -1.83 0.18
CA MET A 86 -5.70 -2.89 1.01
C MET A 86 -7.13 -3.21 0.59
N THR A 87 -7.97 -2.18 0.45
CA THR A 87 -9.37 -2.31 0.02
C THR A 87 -9.47 -3.05 -1.32
N GLY A 88 -8.72 -2.62 -2.34
CA GLY A 88 -8.73 -3.25 -3.64
C GLY A 88 -8.23 -4.70 -3.66
N HIS A 89 -7.18 -5.02 -2.89
CA HIS A 89 -6.69 -6.39 -2.78
C HIS A 89 -7.63 -7.29 -2.00
N TRP A 90 -8.24 -6.79 -0.93
CA TRP A 90 -9.20 -7.55 -0.13
C TRP A 90 -10.46 -7.91 -0.93
N GLU A 91 -10.98 -6.96 -1.71
CA GLU A 91 -12.17 -7.21 -2.54
C GLU A 91 -11.90 -8.29 -3.60
N ARG A 92 -10.72 -8.30 -4.24
CA ARG A 92 -10.34 -9.32 -5.23
C ARG A 92 -10.40 -10.75 -4.70
N ILE A 93 -10.33 -10.92 -3.37
CA ILE A 93 -10.36 -12.23 -2.72
C ILE A 93 -11.56 -12.39 -1.78
N GLY A 94 -12.59 -11.58 -2.00
CA GLY A 94 -13.92 -11.73 -1.41
C GLY A 94 -14.16 -11.04 -0.07
N SER A 95 -13.32 -10.06 0.31
CA SER A 95 -13.54 -9.23 1.50
C SER A 95 -13.99 -7.82 1.11
N TYR A 96 -15.24 -7.50 1.35
CA TYR A 96 -15.86 -6.23 0.99
C TYR A 96 -15.71 -5.18 2.08
N THR A 97 -15.27 -3.97 1.72
CA THR A 97 -15.11 -2.84 2.63
C THR A 97 -16.26 -1.84 2.46
N GLN A 98 -17.20 -1.82 3.41
CA GLN A 98 -18.35 -0.90 3.37
C GLN A 98 -17.97 0.54 3.74
N LYS A 99 -17.17 0.70 4.79
CA LYS A 99 -16.73 1.99 5.30
C LYS A 99 -15.28 2.20 4.91
N PRO A 100 -14.96 3.28 4.16
CA PRO A 100 -13.58 3.59 3.79
C PRO A 100 -12.76 3.85 5.05
N PHE A 101 -11.46 3.65 4.95
CA PHE A 101 -10.54 4.10 5.98
C PHE A 101 -10.53 5.63 6.03
N ILE A 102 -10.46 6.16 7.26
CA ILE A 102 -10.46 7.60 7.47
C ILE A 102 -9.07 8.16 7.18
N THR A 103 -9.01 9.28 6.49
CA THR A 103 -7.78 10.07 6.34
C THR A 103 -7.88 11.31 7.23
N PHE A 104 -6.78 11.66 7.87
CA PHE A 104 -6.68 12.82 8.76
C PHE A 104 -5.69 13.86 8.22
N THR A 105 -5.54 13.92 6.88
CA THR A 105 -4.56 14.75 6.18
C THR A 105 -4.74 16.24 6.46
N GLU A 106 -6.00 16.71 6.44
CA GLU A 106 -6.32 18.13 6.58
C GLU A 106 -6.38 18.61 8.04
N THR A 107 -6.72 17.73 8.96
CA THR A 107 -7.04 18.12 10.35
C THR A 107 -6.05 17.64 11.39
N GLY A 108 -5.21 16.65 11.04
CA GLY A 108 -4.59 15.81 12.06
C GLY A 108 -5.62 14.93 12.77
N PHE A 109 -5.18 14.12 13.71
CA PHE A 109 -6.05 13.23 14.49
C PHE A 109 -6.89 14.02 15.50
N PRO A 110 -8.16 13.57 15.76
CA PRO A 110 -9.03 14.20 16.73
C PRO A 110 -8.40 14.25 18.13
N LYS A 111 -8.73 15.32 18.85
CA LYS A 111 -8.19 15.54 20.20
C LYS A 111 -8.46 14.36 21.15
N GLU A 112 -9.63 13.78 21.06
CA GLU A 112 -10.06 12.66 21.89
C GLU A 112 -9.18 11.41 21.68
N LEU A 113 -8.77 11.16 20.43
CA LEU A 113 -7.84 10.08 20.11
C LEU A 113 -6.45 10.37 20.65
N ILE A 114 -5.97 11.60 20.50
CA ILE A 114 -4.64 12.02 20.98
C ILE A 114 -4.60 11.95 22.50
N ASP A 115 -5.61 12.49 23.21
CA ASP A 115 -5.70 12.46 24.69
C ASP A 115 -5.68 11.02 25.22
N GLU A 116 -6.41 10.10 24.59
CA GLU A 116 -6.43 8.69 25.02
C GLU A 116 -5.11 7.98 24.70
N LEU A 117 -4.47 8.33 23.56
CA LEU A 117 -3.15 7.80 23.21
C LEU A 117 -2.08 8.27 24.23
N GLU A 118 -2.04 9.56 24.54
CA GLU A 118 -1.13 10.12 25.56
C GLU A 118 -1.30 9.44 26.92
N LYS A 119 -2.55 9.31 27.37
CA LYS A 119 -2.89 8.67 28.63
C LYS A 119 -2.41 7.22 28.70
N ARG A 120 -2.63 6.43 27.64
CA ARG A 120 -2.26 5.01 27.59
C ARG A 120 -0.76 4.79 27.39
N CYS A 121 -0.12 5.64 26.58
CA CYS A 121 1.32 5.58 26.33
C CYS A 121 2.15 6.18 27.48
N GLY A 122 1.55 7.10 28.27
CA GLY A 122 2.26 7.86 29.31
C GLY A 122 3.25 8.88 28.72
N LYS A 123 2.98 9.37 27.51
CA LYS A 123 3.85 10.28 26.77
C LYS A 123 3.02 11.36 26.06
N ARG A 124 3.52 12.61 26.10
CA ARG A 124 2.90 13.72 25.36
C ARG A 124 3.09 13.53 23.86
N VAL A 125 2.07 13.84 23.07
CA VAL A 125 2.13 13.86 21.60
C VAL A 125 2.58 15.24 21.12
N ILE A 126 3.50 15.25 20.16
CA ILE A 126 3.89 16.40 19.38
C ILE A 126 3.72 16.11 17.88
N GLY A 127 3.52 17.14 17.08
CA GLY A 127 3.26 17.03 15.64
C GLY A 127 1.77 17.06 15.34
N ASN A 128 1.11 15.91 15.28
CA ASN A 128 -0.30 15.73 14.93
C ASN A 128 -0.75 16.51 13.68
N LYS A 129 0.00 16.37 12.60
CA LYS A 129 -0.26 17.00 11.30
C LYS A 129 0.11 16.09 10.14
N SER A 130 -0.29 16.46 8.93
CA SER A 130 0.23 15.82 7.72
C SER A 130 1.66 16.31 7.44
N ALA A 131 2.58 15.37 7.22
CA ALA A 131 3.98 15.69 6.97
C ALA A 131 4.73 14.56 6.25
N SER A 132 5.87 14.91 5.65
CA SER A 132 6.90 13.94 5.28
C SER A 132 7.62 13.45 6.53
N GLY A 133 7.85 12.14 6.62
CA GLY A 133 8.50 11.59 7.82
C GLY A 133 9.97 12.00 7.99
N THR A 134 10.67 12.46 6.95
CA THR A 134 12.00 13.06 7.08
C THR A 134 11.91 14.48 7.61
N GLU A 135 11.00 15.28 7.08
CA GLU A 135 10.80 16.67 7.49
C GLU A 135 10.35 16.78 8.95
N ILE A 136 9.40 15.94 9.37
CA ILE A 136 8.87 16.03 10.74
C ILE A 136 9.92 15.61 11.80
N ILE A 137 10.79 14.66 11.47
CA ILE A 137 11.91 14.30 12.35
C ILE A 137 12.91 15.45 12.45
N GLU A 138 13.24 16.13 11.34
CA GLU A 138 14.10 17.31 11.33
C GLU A 138 13.49 18.51 12.09
N GLU A 139 12.16 18.61 12.10
CA GLU A 139 11.43 19.67 12.82
C GLU A 139 11.32 19.39 14.33
N LEU A 140 10.99 18.18 14.73
CA LEU A 140 10.57 17.83 16.09
C LEU A 140 11.51 16.87 16.84
N GLY A 141 12.53 16.32 16.17
CA GLY A 141 13.40 15.30 16.74
C GLY A 141 14.17 15.77 17.98
N GLU A 142 14.66 17.03 18.00
CA GLU A 142 15.31 17.58 19.18
C GLU A 142 14.33 17.77 20.36
N GLU A 143 13.08 18.19 20.09
CA GLU A 143 12.05 18.30 21.12
C GLU A 143 11.71 16.92 21.70
N GLU A 144 11.56 15.91 20.83
CA GLU A 144 11.29 14.52 21.26
C GLU A 144 12.41 14.01 22.17
N ILE A 145 13.68 14.15 21.77
CA ILE A 145 14.84 13.70 22.56
C ILE A 145 14.90 14.39 23.93
N ASN A 146 14.65 15.71 23.97
CA ASN A 146 14.78 16.51 25.19
C ASN A 146 13.60 16.31 26.16
N THR A 147 12.40 16.00 25.64
CA THR A 147 11.17 15.94 26.46
C THR A 147 10.65 14.52 26.67
N GLY A 148 11.10 13.56 25.88
CA GLY A 148 10.54 12.20 25.81
C GLY A 148 9.15 12.16 25.21
N ALA A 149 8.72 13.22 24.50
CA ALA A 149 7.46 13.27 23.80
C ALA A 149 7.42 12.27 22.62
N MET A 150 6.25 12.01 22.08
CA MET A 150 6.03 11.09 20.95
C MET A 150 5.64 11.89 19.72
N ILE A 151 6.41 11.79 18.64
CA ILE A 151 6.07 12.43 17.37
C ILE A 151 4.97 11.61 16.68
N VAL A 152 3.78 12.17 16.52
CA VAL A 152 2.65 11.57 15.79
C VAL A 152 2.35 12.42 14.55
N TYR A 153 2.18 11.77 13.40
CA TYR A 153 1.85 12.46 12.16
C TYR A 153 1.09 11.54 11.21
N THR A 154 0.52 12.12 10.16
CA THR A 154 -0.15 11.40 9.08
C THR A 154 0.43 11.79 7.71
N SER A 155 -0.12 11.24 6.63
CA SER A 155 0.16 11.61 5.24
C SER A 155 -1.14 11.63 4.44
N ALA A 156 -1.05 11.61 3.11
CA ALA A 156 -2.23 11.51 2.25
C ALA A 156 -3.00 10.19 2.39
N ASP A 157 -2.31 9.14 2.85
CA ASP A 157 -2.93 7.83 3.12
C ASP A 157 -3.64 7.78 4.46
N SER A 158 -4.47 6.75 4.64
CA SER A 158 -5.11 6.44 5.93
C SER A 158 -4.11 5.77 6.89
N VAL A 159 -3.21 6.57 7.45
CA VAL A 159 -2.13 6.08 8.31
C VAL A 159 -1.92 6.97 9.53
N MET A 160 -1.62 6.36 10.67
CA MET A 160 -1.02 7.02 11.83
C MET A 160 0.45 6.60 11.90
N GLN A 161 1.34 7.55 11.92
CA GLN A 161 2.77 7.29 11.96
C GLN A 161 3.34 7.84 13.26
N ILE A 162 4.14 7.04 13.94
CA ILE A 162 4.76 7.38 15.22
C ILE A 162 6.26 7.27 15.07
N CYS A 163 6.99 8.39 15.26
CA CYS A 163 8.44 8.37 15.33
C CYS A 163 8.91 8.34 16.79
N GLY A 164 10.03 7.68 17.00
CA GLY A 164 10.79 7.67 18.24
C GLY A 164 12.26 7.41 17.98
N ASN A 165 13.13 8.14 18.67
CA ASN A 165 14.57 7.93 18.61
C ASN A 165 14.94 6.63 19.32
N GLU A 166 15.69 5.75 18.68
CA GLU A 166 16.02 4.44 19.24
C GLU A 166 16.83 4.51 20.55
N GLU A 167 17.65 5.57 20.72
CA GLU A 167 18.51 5.71 21.89
C GLU A 167 17.76 6.32 23.10
N THR A 168 16.83 7.25 22.85
CA THR A 168 16.18 8.05 23.93
C THR A 168 14.75 7.66 24.19
N PHE A 169 13.99 7.30 23.16
CA PHE A 169 12.60 6.82 23.29
C PHE A 169 12.52 5.32 23.56
N ASP A 170 13.51 4.58 23.08
CA ASP A 170 13.61 3.12 23.05
C ASP A 170 12.65 2.43 22.07
N LEU A 171 13.19 1.49 21.32
CA LEU A 171 12.46 0.78 20.26
C LEU A 171 11.26 -0.03 20.81
N ALA A 172 11.42 -0.68 21.95
CA ALA A 172 10.33 -1.44 22.57
C ALA A 172 9.18 -0.52 23.02
N ASN A 173 9.49 0.68 23.55
CA ASN A 173 8.49 1.68 23.88
C ASN A 173 7.77 2.20 22.65
N LEU A 174 8.49 2.43 21.53
CA LEU A 174 7.89 2.84 20.26
C LEU A 174 6.89 1.80 19.76
N TYR A 175 7.26 0.54 19.77
CA TYR A 175 6.38 -0.55 19.33
C TYR A 175 5.16 -0.68 20.24
N ARG A 176 5.33 -0.62 21.57
CA ARG A 176 4.23 -0.60 22.53
C ARG A 176 3.25 0.56 22.27
N CYS A 177 3.75 1.76 21.98
CA CYS A 177 2.89 2.90 21.65
C CYS A 177 2.13 2.68 20.34
N CYS A 178 2.77 2.06 19.34
CA CYS A 178 2.10 1.72 18.08
C CYS A 178 1.04 0.64 18.24
N GLU A 179 1.24 -0.35 19.11
CA GLU A 179 0.24 -1.37 19.46
C GLU A 179 -0.99 -0.72 20.12
N ILE A 180 -0.77 0.18 21.10
CA ILE A 180 -1.83 0.96 21.74
C ILE A 180 -2.57 1.80 20.71
N ALA A 181 -1.85 2.49 19.82
CA ALA A 181 -2.44 3.28 18.76
C ALA A 181 -3.27 2.40 17.79
N ARG A 182 -2.79 1.19 17.47
CA ARG A 182 -3.54 0.24 16.64
C ARG A 182 -4.83 -0.21 17.30
N GLU A 183 -4.82 -0.49 18.61
CA GLU A 183 -6.04 -0.83 19.36
C GLU A 183 -7.05 0.33 19.34
N LEU A 184 -6.61 1.56 19.61
CA LEU A 184 -7.47 2.75 19.61
C LEU A 184 -8.08 3.00 18.21
N THR A 185 -7.28 2.86 17.17
CA THR A 185 -7.71 3.09 15.79
C THR A 185 -8.49 1.92 15.17
N MET A 186 -8.89 0.92 15.96
CA MET A 186 -9.89 -0.07 15.59
C MET A 186 -11.33 0.46 15.69
N LYS A 187 -11.57 1.54 16.45
CA LYS A 187 -12.88 2.17 16.55
C LYS A 187 -13.26 2.80 15.21
N ASP A 188 -14.54 2.72 14.85
CA ASP A 188 -15.04 3.19 13.55
C ASP A 188 -14.73 4.67 13.29
N GLU A 189 -14.84 5.51 14.33
CA GLU A 189 -14.60 6.96 14.24
C GLU A 189 -13.11 7.34 14.09
N TRP A 190 -12.19 6.40 14.35
CA TRP A 190 -10.73 6.62 14.29
C TRP A 190 -10.00 5.64 13.39
N ARG A 191 -10.75 4.85 12.62
CA ARG A 191 -10.20 3.73 11.86
C ARG A 191 -9.28 4.19 10.75
N VAL A 192 -7.97 3.94 10.95
CA VAL A 192 -6.96 4.08 9.90
C VAL A 192 -6.51 2.71 9.39
N GLY A 193 -6.10 2.66 8.14
CA GLY A 193 -5.63 1.42 7.51
C GLY A 193 -4.37 0.86 8.18
N ARG A 194 -3.44 1.73 8.59
CA ARG A 194 -2.16 1.32 9.18
C ARG A 194 -1.75 2.24 10.33
N VAL A 195 -1.10 1.66 11.34
CA VAL A 195 -0.24 2.38 12.26
C VAL A 195 1.20 1.99 11.96
N ILE A 196 2.12 2.92 11.89
CA ILE A 196 3.50 2.67 11.45
C ILE A 196 4.48 3.19 12.49
N ALA A 197 5.30 2.30 13.02
CA ALA A 197 6.48 2.67 13.79
C ALA A 197 7.59 3.17 12.86
N ARG A 198 8.08 4.37 13.11
CA ARG A 198 9.14 5.04 12.35
C ARG A 198 10.33 5.36 13.24
N PRO A 199 11.15 4.37 13.64
CA PRO A 199 12.33 4.62 14.44
C PRO A 199 13.39 5.39 13.66
N TYR A 200 14.16 6.19 14.39
CA TYR A 200 15.27 6.95 13.85
C TYR A 200 16.41 7.06 14.87
N VAL A 201 17.59 7.46 14.40
CA VAL A 201 18.78 7.73 15.20
C VAL A 201 19.32 9.12 14.88
N GLY A 202 20.23 9.63 15.70
CA GLY A 202 20.83 10.97 15.60
C GLY A 202 20.54 11.78 16.85
N LYS A 203 21.33 12.83 17.09
CA LYS A 203 21.26 13.63 18.32
C LYS A 203 20.75 15.04 18.13
N LYS A 204 20.85 15.56 16.91
CA LYS A 204 20.45 16.92 16.56
C LYS A 204 20.02 17.03 15.09
N LYS A 205 19.37 18.13 14.78
CA LYS A 205 18.97 18.48 13.41
C LYS A 205 20.13 18.34 12.41
N GLY A 206 19.86 17.72 11.27
CA GLY A 206 20.84 17.41 10.22
C GLY A 206 21.58 16.08 10.41
N GLU A 207 21.44 15.43 11.56
CA GLU A 207 22.02 14.10 11.83
C GLU A 207 20.97 12.98 11.84
N PHE A 208 19.68 13.33 11.83
CA PHE A 208 18.61 12.35 11.94
C PHE A 208 18.53 11.42 10.73
N LYS A 209 18.47 10.12 11.00
CA LYS A 209 18.36 9.08 9.98
C LYS A 209 17.35 8.02 10.42
N ARG A 210 16.40 7.71 9.56
CA ARG A 210 15.50 6.57 9.79
C ARG A 210 16.27 5.27 9.77
N THR A 211 15.86 4.33 10.59
CA THR A 211 16.46 2.99 10.65
C THR A 211 15.60 1.98 9.88
N SER A 212 16.15 0.78 9.70
CA SER A 212 15.43 -0.36 9.10
C SER A 212 14.41 -1.00 10.05
N ASN A 213 14.37 -0.60 11.33
CA ASN A 213 13.46 -1.14 12.35
C ASN A 213 12.02 -0.58 12.24
N ARG A 214 11.65 -0.12 11.04
CA ARG A 214 10.26 0.21 10.72
C ARG A 214 9.36 -1.01 10.93
N HIS A 215 8.19 -0.81 11.55
CA HIS A 215 7.18 -1.84 11.69
C HIS A 215 5.78 -1.29 11.39
N ASP A 216 5.03 -2.01 10.55
CA ASP A 216 3.68 -1.63 10.13
C ASP A 216 2.64 -2.50 10.83
N TYR A 217 1.72 -1.88 11.57
CA TYR A 217 0.57 -2.50 12.21
C TYR A 217 -0.66 -2.27 11.32
N ALA A 218 -0.81 -3.07 10.28
CA ALA A 218 -1.93 -2.99 9.36
C ALA A 218 -3.20 -3.61 9.95
N LEU A 219 -4.36 -3.22 9.41
CA LEU A 219 -5.61 -3.92 9.65
C LEU A 219 -5.61 -5.25 8.90
N LYS A 220 -6.17 -6.26 9.54
CA LYS A 220 -6.49 -7.53 8.90
C LYS A 220 -7.79 -7.39 8.11
N PRO A 221 -8.00 -8.20 7.06
CA PRO A 221 -9.30 -8.31 6.41
C PRO A 221 -10.41 -8.57 7.45
N THR A 222 -11.56 -7.92 7.26
CA THR A 222 -12.67 -7.95 8.24
C THR A 222 -13.39 -9.29 8.33
N GLY A 223 -13.01 -10.26 7.48
CA GLY A 223 -13.63 -11.58 7.44
C GLY A 223 -12.74 -12.63 6.81
N ARG A 224 -13.28 -13.83 6.71
CA ARG A 224 -12.60 -14.95 6.04
C ARG A 224 -12.54 -14.67 4.54
N THR A 225 -11.35 -14.81 3.96
CA THR A 225 -11.04 -14.55 2.56
C THR A 225 -10.85 -15.86 1.79
N ALA A 226 -10.78 -15.78 0.46
CA ALA A 226 -10.41 -16.92 -0.38
C ALA A 226 -9.02 -17.48 -0.02
N LEU A 227 -8.07 -16.62 0.48
CA LEU A 227 -6.75 -17.09 0.93
C LEU A 227 -6.87 -18.03 2.11
N ASN A 228 -7.71 -17.68 3.10
CA ASN A 228 -7.99 -18.55 4.24
C ASN A 228 -8.61 -19.88 3.79
N ALA A 229 -9.59 -19.83 2.86
CA ALA A 229 -10.26 -21.02 2.37
C ALA A 229 -9.29 -21.96 1.63
N LEU A 230 -8.39 -21.44 0.82
CA LEU A 230 -7.35 -22.21 0.13
C LEU A 230 -6.38 -22.87 1.12
N LYS A 231 -5.88 -22.10 2.09
CA LYS A 231 -4.99 -22.62 3.14
C LYS A 231 -5.63 -23.74 3.96
N ASP A 232 -6.89 -23.55 4.37
CA ASP A 232 -7.65 -24.55 5.13
C ASP A 232 -7.92 -25.84 4.32
N ALA A 233 -7.99 -25.71 2.99
CA ALA A 233 -8.08 -26.85 2.08
C ALA A 233 -6.72 -27.53 1.83
N GLY A 234 -5.65 -27.13 2.50
CA GLY A 234 -4.31 -27.69 2.33
C GLY A 234 -3.62 -27.28 1.02
N LEU A 235 -4.09 -26.19 0.39
CA LEU A 235 -3.50 -25.67 -0.83
C LEU A 235 -2.45 -24.60 -0.52
N ASP A 236 -1.51 -24.43 -1.44
CA ASP A 236 -0.49 -23.40 -1.35
C ASP A 236 -1.09 -22.02 -1.62
N VAL A 237 -0.71 -21.03 -0.79
CA VAL A 237 -1.01 -19.62 -1.00
C VAL A 237 0.32 -18.86 -0.92
N ILE A 238 0.88 -18.55 -2.07
CA ILE A 238 2.18 -17.91 -2.21
C ILE A 238 1.96 -16.41 -2.43
N GLY A 239 2.46 -15.59 -1.51
CA GLY A 239 2.45 -14.13 -1.63
C GLY A 239 3.78 -13.59 -2.15
N VAL A 240 3.75 -12.73 -3.17
CA VAL A 240 4.92 -12.03 -3.71
C VAL A 240 4.74 -10.53 -3.56
N GLY A 241 5.78 -9.80 -3.20
CA GLY A 241 5.73 -8.37 -2.94
C GLY A 241 5.07 -8.05 -1.61
N LYS A 242 4.17 -7.06 -1.59
CA LYS A 242 3.46 -6.61 -0.39
C LYS A 242 2.27 -7.49 0.04
N ILE A 243 2.00 -8.60 -0.63
CA ILE A 243 0.81 -9.42 -0.35
C ILE A 243 0.75 -9.85 1.13
N ASN A 244 1.86 -10.31 1.70
CA ASN A 244 1.90 -10.68 3.11
C ASN A 244 1.48 -9.52 4.03
N ASP A 245 1.95 -8.32 3.75
CA ASP A 245 1.68 -7.12 4.57
C ASP A 245 0.24 -6.63 4.40
N ILE A 246 -0.29 -6.67 3.16
CA ILE A 246 -1.68 -6.31 2.83
C ILE A 246 -2.68 -7.20 3.58
N PHE A 247 -2.35 -8.47 3.77
CA PHE A 247 -3.21 -9.46 4.45
C PHE A 247 -2.76 -9.77 5.88
N CYS A 248 -1.71 -9.12 6.40
CA CYS A 248 -1.13 -9.40 7.72
C CYS A 248 -0.82 -10.90 7.92
N GLY A 249 -0.36 -11.57 6.87
CA GLY A 249 -0.09 -13.01 6.86
C GLY A 249 -1.32 -13.92 6.85
N GLU A 250 -2.53 -13.37 6.89
CA GLU A 250 -3.76 -14.17 6.93
C GLU A 250 -3.95 -15.00 5.64
N GLY A 251 -4.08 -16.30 5.81
CA GLY A 251 -4.29 -17.23 4.71
C GLY A 251 -3.06 -17.51 3.84
N ILE A 252 -1.89 -16.94 4.13
CA ILE A 252 -0.67 -17.12 3.35
C ILE A 252 0.15 -18.31 3.88
N THR A 253 0.73 -19.11 2.98
CA THR A 253 1.57 -20.26 3.31
C THR A 253 3.05 -20.00 3.06
N GLN A 254 3.37 -19.18 2.05
CA GLN A 254 4.74 -18.80 1.70
C GLN A 254 4.80 -17.34 1.28
N THR A 255 5.89 -16.63 1.61
CA THR A 255 6.09 -15.22 1.29
C THR A 255 7.42 -14.99 0.60
N TYR A 256 7.39 -14.18 -0.44
CA TYR A 256 8.55 -13.69 -1.18
C TYR A 256 8.53 -12.15 -1.18
N HIS A 257 9.40 -11.56 -0.40
CA HIS A 257 9.56 -10.11 -0.39
C HIS A 257 10.25 -9.64 -1.67
N SER A 258 9.80 -8.51 -2.25
CA SER A 258 10.41 -7.91 -3.43
C SER A 258 10.75 -6.44 -3.21
N ASP A 259 11.91 -6.04 -3.72
CA ASP A 259 12.41 -4.66 -3.62
C ASP A 259 11.92 -3.77 -4.76
N SER A 260 11.40 -4.38 -5.85
CA SER A 260 10.87 -3.69 -7.02
C SER A 260 9.90 -4.58 -7.79
N SER A 261 9.15 -4.02 -8.72
CA SER A 261 8.27 -4.78 -9.61
C SER A 261 9.07 -5.75 -10.51
N VAL A 262 10.26 -5.36 -10.95
CA VAL A 262 11.16 -6.24 -11.73
C VAL A 262 11.60 -7.44 -10.90
N HIS A 263 12.02 -7.21 -9.65
CA HIS A 263 12.40 -8.30 -8.73
C HIS A 263 11.20 -9.22 -8.43
N GLY A 264 10.03 -8.66 -8.15
CA GLY A 264 8.80 -9.43 -7.92
C GLY A 264 8.40 -10.27 -9.13
N MET A 265 8.58 -9.73 -10.34
CA MET A 265 8.30 -10.46 -11.58
C MET A 265 9.30 -11.60 -11.80
N GLN A 266 10.58 -11.40 -11.51
CA GLN A 266 11.60 -12.45 -11.57
C GLN A 266 11.28 -13.60 -10.59
N GLN A 267 10.92 -13.26 -9.35
CA GLN A 267 10.47 -14.25 -8.35
C GLN A 267 9.25 -15.03 -8.86
N THR A 268 8.28 -14.34 -9.48
CA THR A 268 7.08 -14.96 -10.05
C THR A 268 7.43 -15.96 -11.15
N ILE A 269 8.35 -15.60 -12.05
CA ILE A 269 8.86 -16.49 -13.10
C ILE A 269 9.54 -17.72 -12.50
N ASP A 270 10.32 -17.56 -11.43
CA ASP A 270 10.97 -18.68 -10.76
C ASP A 270 9.96 -19.57 -10.01
N ILE A 271 8.89 -19.00 -9.45
CA ILE A 271 7.77 -19.76 -8.88
C ILE A 271 7.03 -20.55 -9.96
N CYS A 272 6.89 -20.02 -11.18
CA CYS A 272 6.27 -20.75 -12.30
C CYS A 272 6.99 -22.07 -12.64
N LYS A 273 8.29 -22.18 -12.32
CA LYS A 273 9.10 -23.39 -12.54
C LYS A 273 8.94 -24.41 -11.41
N LYS A 274 8.36 -24.03 -10.26
CA LYS A 274 8.15 -24.89 -9.11
C LYS A 274 6.85 -25.68 -9.24
N ASP A 275 6.81 -26.87 -8.68
CA ASP A 275 5.56 -27.62 -8.54
C ASP A 275 4.86 -27.18 -7.23
N PHE A 276 3.63 -26.69 -7.35
CA PHE A 276 2.76 -26.35 -6.23
C PHE A 276 1.29 -26.49 -6.67
N HIS A 277 0.39 -26.57 -5.70
CA HIS A 277 -1.04 -26.64 -5.97
C HIS A 277 -1.78 -25.54 -5.19
N GLY A 278 -2.20 -24.52 -5.88
CA GLY A 278 -2.90 -23.39 -5.24
C GLY A 278 -2.76 -22.06 -5.99
N LEU A 279 -2.61 -21.01 -5.22
CA LEU A 279 -2.60 -19.61 -5.70
C LEU A 279 -1.21 -18.98 -5.48
N CYS A 280 -0.67 -18.36 -6.50
CA CYS A 280 0.40 -17.35 -6.38
C CYS A 280 -0.21 -15.97 -6.57
N PHE A 281 -0.23 -15.15 -5.52
CA PHE A 281 -0.75 -13.79 -5.55
C PHE A 281 0.43 -12.81 -5.51
N VAL A 282 0.50 -11.94 -6.49
CA VAL A 282 1.65 -11.04 -6.75
C VAL A 282 1.19 -9.60 -6.73
N ASN A 283 1.89 -8.77 -5.96
CA ASN A 283 1.74 -7.33 -5.99
C ASN A 283 3.01 -6.69 -6.55
N LEU A 284 2.91 -6.06 -7.72
CA LEU A 284 3.98 -5.30 -8.38
C LEU A 284 3.78 -3.82 -8.09
N VAL A 285 4.58 -3.27 -7.19
CA VAL A 285 4.28 -2.08 -6.40
C VAL A 285 4.80 -0.77 -6.99
N ASP A 286 5.67 -0.79 -8.00
CA ASP A 286 6.39 0.42 -8.43
C ASP A 286 5.46 1.53 -8.94
N PHE A 287 4.39 1.19 -9.69
CA PHE A 287 3.42 2.18 -10.14
C PHE A 287 2.72 2.90 -8.99
N ASP A 288 2.48 2.21 -7.87
CA ASP A 288 1.97 2.83 -6.65
C ASP A 288 3.07 3.60 -5.91
N ALA A 289 4.12 2.89 -5.48
CA ALA A 289 5.10 3.41 -4.53
C ALA A 289 5.98 4.53 -5.10
N LEU A 290 6.30 4.47 -6.40
CA LEU A 290 7.18 5.44 -7.04
C LEU A 290 6.41 6.53 -7.78
N TRP A 291 5.25 6.21 -8.35
CA TRP A 291 4.58 7.11 -9.30
C TRP A 291 3.12 7.40 -8.97
N GLY A 292 2.39 6.49 -8.31
CA GLY A 292 0.94 6.60 -8.06
C GLY A 292 0.57 7.81 -7.23
N HIS A 293 1.28 8.10 -6.16
CA HIS A 293 1.01 9.23 -5.27
C HIS A 293 1.24 10.61 -5.91
N ARG A 294 1.80 10.68 -7.10
CA ARG A 294 2.07 11.91 -7.84
C ARG A 294 1.20 12.08 -9.08
N SER A 295 0.26 11.16 -9.29
CA SER A 295 -0.75 11.17 -10.36
C SER A 295 -0.22 11.23 -11.80
N CYS A 296 1.09 11.13 -12.04
CA CYS A 296 1.67 11.14 -13.38
C CYS A 296 3.08 10.54 -13.42
N LEU A 297 3.27 9.53 -14.25
CA LEU A 297 4.54 8.80 -14.37
C LEU A 297 5.71 9.70 -14.81
N LEU A 298 5.47 10.60 -15.76
CA LEU A 298 6.49 11.51 -16.27
C LEU A 298 6.86 12.61 -15.32
N TYR A 299 5.86 13.14 -14.63
CA TYR A 299 6.08 14.14 -13.60
C TYR A 299 6.95 13.58 -12.47
N THR A 300 6.87 12.29 -12.24
CA THR A 300 7.61 11.62 -11.18
C THR A 300 9.01 11.22 -11.58
N SER A 301 9.29 10.96 -12.87
CA SER A 301 10.66 10.77 -13.34
C SER A 301 11.44 12.08 -13.25
N ASP A 302 10.85 13.21 -13.68
CA ASP A 302 11.47 14.53 -13.58
C ASP A 302 11.68 14.96 -12.12
N ALA A 303 10.74 14.65 -11.21
CA ALA A 303 10.89 14.95 -9.77
C ALA A 303 11.81 13.98 -9.02
N ALA A 304 12.22 12.86 -9.62
CA ALA A 304 13.26 11.99 -9.07
C ALA A 304 14.66 12.49 -9.36
N ASP A 305 14.81 13.29 -10.41
CA ASP A 305 16.08 13.96 -10.77
C ASP A 305 16.35 15.23 -9.95
N ASP A 306 15.34 15.77 -9.26
CA ASP A 306 15.45 16.92 -8.35
C ASP A 306 15.85 16.53 -6.90
N ARG A 307 16.60 15.45 -6.71
CA ARG A 307 17.08 14.98 -5.40
C ARG A 307 18.56 15.23 -5.21
#